data_0db5eed3306444d35ed674b0a68ce1c1
#
_entry.id   0db5eed3306444d35ed674b0a68ce1c1
#
_cell.length_a   1.000
_cell.length_b   1.000
_cell.length_c   1.000
_cell.angle_alpha   90.00
_cell.angle_beta   90.00
_cell.angle_gamma   90.00
#
_symmetry.space_group_name_H-M   'P 1'
#
loop_
_entity.id
_entity.type
_entity.pdbx_description
1 polymer ?
#
loop_
_entity_poly.entity_id
_entity_poly.type
_entity_poly.pdbx_seq_one_letter_code
_entity_poly.pdbx_strand_id
1 'polypeptide(L)'
;MGTISGIFATDINKAAEILKSAGCKECYVFGSVSDGRASNNSDIDLAIRGLPPEKFFIVYGQLSMQIKRAIDLVDLDDGSRFSKKLQQREAMTRVF
;
A
#
# COMPACT_ATOMS: atom_id res chain seq x y z
N MET A 1 -17.85 -0.56 -1.57
CA MET A 1 -16.70 0.15 -1.02
C MET A 1 -16.13 -0.64 0.14
N GLY A 2 -14.85 -1.01 0.07
CA GLY A 2 -14.22 -1.76 1.15
C GLY A 2 -14.06 -0.92 2.40
N THR A 3 -14.42 -1.48 3.55
CA THR A 3 -14.21 -0.80 4.83
C THR A 3 -12.92 -1.34 5.44
N ILE A 4 -11.94 -0.45 5.64
CA ILE A 4 -10.69 -0.80 6.28
C ILE A 4 -10.90 -0.83 7.78
N SER A 5 -10.51 -1.94 8.43
CA SER A 5 -10.64 -2.08 9.88
C SER A 5 -9.87 -0.97 10.60
N GLY A 6 -10.43 -0.47 11.71
CA GLY A 6 -9.79 0.57 12.52
C GLY A 6 -8.41 0.19 13.02
N ILE A 7 -8.10 -1.09 13.19
CA ILE A 7 -6.77 -1.53 13.63
C ILE A 7 -5.68 -1.24 12.58
N PHE A 8 -6.07 -1.09 11.31
CA PHE A 8 -5.14 -0.78 10.22
C PHE A 8 -5.20 0.69 9.82
N ALA A 9 -6.27 1.41 10.16
CA ALA A 9 -6.51 2.76 9.67
C ALA A 9 -5.37 3.72 10.04
N THR A 10 -4.87 3.65 11.26
CA THR A 10 -3.77 4.52 11.71
C THR A 10 -2.50 4.27 10.91
N ASP A 11 -2.15 3.01 10.70
CA ASP A 11 -0.95 2.64 9.94
C ASP A 11 -1.09 3.03 8.48
N ILE A 12 -2.26 2.81 7.89
CA ILE A 12 -2.53 3.20 6.51
C ILE A 12 -2.47 4.71 6.34
N ASN A 13 -2.99 5.47 7.30
CA ASN A 13 -2.91 6.92 7.25
C ASN A 13 -1.47 7.43 7.34
N LYS A 14 -0.64 6.82 8.20
CA LYS A 14 0.79 7.15 8.26
C LYS A 14 1.48 6.85 6.94
N ALA A 15 1.20 5.69 6.36
CA ALA A 15 1.76 5.31 5.06
C ALA A 15 1.34 6.30 3.98
N ALA A 16 0.07 6.71 3.97
CA ALA A 16 -0.43 7.68 3.01
C ALA A 16 0.31 9.01 3.11
N GLU A 17 0.54 9.51 4.32
CA GLU A 17 1.28 10.76 4.52
C GLU A 17 2.70 10.67 3.98
N ILE A 18 3.40 9.57 4.26
CA ILE A 18 4.77 9.35 3.79
C ILE A 18 4.80 9.31 2.26
N LEU A 19 3.88 8.55 1.67
CA LEU A 19 3.80 8.40 0.22
C LEU A 19 3.46 9.72 -0.48
N LYS A 20 2.48 10.45 0.04
CA LYS A 20 2.11 11.76 -0.52
C LYS A 20 3.28 12.74 -0.46
N SER A 21 3.98 12.76 0.67
CA SER A 21 5.14 13.65 0.84
C SER A 21 6.27 13.33 -0.13
N ALA A 22 6.35 12.07 -0.57
CA ALA A 22 7.34 11.65 -1.56
C ALA A 22 6.92 11.91 -3.02
N GLY A 23 5.68 12.38 -3.23
CA GLY A 23 5.17 12.67 -4.56
C GLY A 23 4.38 11.53 -5.20
N CYS A 24 4.04 10.50 -4.44
CA CYS A 24 3.22 9.40 -4.95
C CYS A 24 1.82 9.89 -5.31
N LYS A 25 1.32 9.47 -6.47
CA LYS A 25 0.04 9.97 -6.98
C LYS A 25 -1.17 9.14 -6.57
N GLU A 26 -1.00 7.82 -6.46
CA GLU A 26 -2.09 6.92 -6.12
C GLU A 26 -1.60 5.82 -5.19
N CYS A 27 -2.44 5.44 -4.25
CA CYS A 27 -2.15 4.36 -3.31
C CYS A 27 -3.40 3.52 -3.07
N TYR A 28 -3.22 2.22 -3.07
CA TYR A 28 -4.28 1.24 -2.87
C TYR A 28 -3.85 0.21 -1.84
N VAL A 29 -4.82 -0.30 -1.09
CA VAL A 29 -4.64 -1.46 -0.21
C VAL A 29 -5.21 -2.67 -0.93
N PHE A 30 -4.47 -3.79 -0.90
CA PHE A 30 -4.95 -5.04 -1.47
C PHE A 30 -4.72 -6.20 -0.50
N GLY A 31 -5.09 -7.41 -0.90
CA GLY A 31 -4.90 -8.60 -0.08
C GLY A 31 -5.88 -8.68 1.08
N SER A 32 -5.46 -9.31 2.18
CA SER A 32 -6.36 -9.63 3.29
C SER A 32 -6.97 -8.40 3.98
N VAL A 33 -6.22 -7.30 4.06
CA VAL A 33 -6.73 -6.05 4.67
C VAL A 33 -7.87 -5.49 3.84
N SER A 34 -7.71 -5.45 2.52
CA SER A 34 -8.75 -4.94 1.61
C SER A 34 -9.99 -5.86 1.61
N ASP A 35 -9.77 -7.17 1.71
CA ASP A 35 -10.86 -8.16 1.68
C ASP A 35 -11.58 -8.30 3.02
N GLY A 36 -11.12 -7.64 4.07
CA GLY A 36 -11.69 -7.75 5.40
C GLY A 36 -11.37 -9.04 6.14
N ARG A 37 -10.38 -9.81 5.66
CA ARG A 37 -9.96 -11.08 6.27
C ARG A 37 -8.74 -10.94 7.16
N ALA A 38 -8.20 -9.73 7.28
CA ALA A 38 -6.98 -9.49 8.02
C ALA A 38 -7.19 -9.64 9.53
N SER A 39 -6.17 -10.15 10.21
CA SER A 39 -6.10 -10.22 11.66
C SER A 39 -5.05 -9.22 12.17
N ASN A 40 -4.89 -9.12 13.50
CA ASN A 40 -3.90 -8.25 14.12
C ASN A 40 -2.47 -8.52 13.64
N ASN A 41 -2.20 -9.73 13.18
CA ASN A 41 -0.86 -10.13 12.73
C ASN A 41 -0.69 -10.05 11.21
N SER A 42 -1.69 -9.58 10.48
CA SER A 42 -1.60 -9.49 9.02
C SER A 42 -0.70 -8.36 8.58
N ASP A 43 0.04 -8.59 7.49
CA ASP A 43 0.82 -7.54 6.84
C ASP A 43 -0.11 -6.61 6.08
N ILE A 44 0.36 -5.40 5.83
CA ILE A 44 -0.38 -4.44 4.99
C ILE A 44 0.24 -4.49 3.59
N ASP A 45 -0.60 -4.81 2.61
CA ASP A 45 -0.19 -4.85 1.20
C ASP A 45 -0.64 -3.57 0.51
N LEU A 46 0.32 -2.77 0.07
CA LEU A 46 0.06 -1.50 -0.61
C LEU A 46 0.53 -1.56 -2.05
N ALA A 47 -0.29 -1.04 -2.95
CA ALA A 47 0.05 -0.85 -4.35
C ALA A 47 0.05 0.63 -4.66
N ILE A 48 1.09 1.12 -5.32
CA ILE A 48 1.27 2.55 -5.57
C ILE A 48 1.49 2.83 -7.05
N ARG A 49 1.18 4.07 -7.44
CA ARG A 49 1.40 4.56 -8.79
C ARG A 49 1.92 5.98 -8.74
N GLY A 50 2.85 6.29 -9.64
CA GLY A 50 3.36 7.65 -9.79
C GLY A 50 4.45 8.04 -8.81
N LEU A 51 5.07 7.07 -8.12
CA LEU A 51 6.25 7.34 -7.29
C LEU A 51 7.52 7.22 -8.15
N PRO A 52 8.39 8.23 -8.16
CA PRO A 52 9.66 8.11 -8.89
C PRO A 52 10.45 6.89 -8.43
N PRO A 53 11.00 6.08 -9.38
CA PRO A 53 11.70 4.84 -9.02
C PRO A 53 12.86 5.03 -8.05
N GLU A 54 13.59 6.14 -8.15
CA GLU A 54 14.71 6.43 -7.27
C GLU A 54 14.28 6.69 -5.84
N LYS A 55 13.00 6.94 -5.60
CA LYS A 55 12.47 7.17 -4.25
C LYS A 55 11.89 5.91 -3.62
N PHE A 56 11.68 4.85 -4.41
CA PHE A 56 10.99 3.66 -3.96
C PHE A 56 11.60 3.05 -2.69
N PHE A 57 12.89 2.79 -2.70
CA PHE A 57 13.55 2.15 -1.56
C PHE A 57 13.65 3.07 -0.34
N ILE A 58 13.83 4.36 -0.58
CA ILE A 58 13.87 5.36 0.50
C ILE A 58 12.51 5.38 1.21
N VAL A 59 11.44 5.42 0.44
CA VAL A 59 10.07 5.42 0.97
C VAL A 59 9.77 4.12 1.70
N TYR A 60 10.16 2.99 1.13
CA TYR A 60 9.99 1.69 1.77
C TYR A 60 10.69 1.68 3.14
N GLY A 61 11.91 2.20 3.21
CA GLY A 61 12.64 2.31 4.46
C GLY A 61 11.92 3.17 5.49
N GLN A 62 11.37 4.31 5.06
CA GLN A 62 10.60 5.18 5.93
C GLN A 62 9.34 4.49 6.47
N LEU A 63 8.64 3.78 5.61
CA LEU A 63 7.45 3.01 6.01
C LEU A 63 7.83 1.96 7.05
N SER A 64 8.90 1.22 6.81
CA SER A 64 9.36 0.16 7.72
C SER A 64 9.78 0.72 9.08
N MET A 65 10.35 1.91 9.11
CA MET A 65 10.80 2.54 10.36
C MET A 65 9.66 3.14 11.17
N GLN A 66 8.66 3.70 10.51
CA GLN A 66 7.59 4.43 11.18
C GLN A 66 6.35 3.60 11.48
N ILE A 67 6.21 2.46 10.81
CA ILE A 67 5.07 1.59 10.99
C ILE A 67 5.59 0.25 11.50
N LYS A 68 5.07 -0.19 12.64
CA LYS A 68 5.53 -1.44 13.27
C LYS A 68 5.10 -2.68 12.51
N ARG A 69 3.98 -2.60 11.81
CA ARG A 69 3.45 -3.72 11.04
C ARG A 69 4.25 -3.86 9.74
N ALA A 70 4.48 -5.09 9.30
CA ALA A 70 5.16 -5.33 8.04
C ALA A 70 4.32 -4.80 6.87
N ILE A 71 4.99 -4.15 5.94
CA ILE A 71 4.34 -3.57 4.75
C ILE A 71 5.00 -4.13 3.51
N ASP A 72 4.17 -4.66 2.60
CA ASP A 72 4.61 -5.00 1.25
C ASP A 72 4.20 -3.86 0.32
N LEU A 73 5.15 -3.34 -0.44
CA LEU A 73 4.93 -2.21 -1.33
C LEU A 73 5.16 -2.65 -2.77
N VAL A 74 4.13 -2.53 -3.59
CA VAL A 74 4.16 -2.89 -5.00
C VAL A 74 4.04 -1.64 -5.85
N ASP A 75 4.95 -1.49 -6.82
CA ASP A 75 4.88 -0.40 -7.80
C ASP A 75 4.07 -0.87 -9.00
N LEU A 76 2.89 -0.30 -9.19
CA LEU A 76 2.00 -0.67 -10.29
C LEU A 76 2.54 -0.23 -11.67
N ASP A 77 3.52 0.66 -11.67
CA ASP A 77 4.12 1.17 -12.91
C ASP A 77 5.37 0.39 -13.32
N ASP A 78 5.71 -0.68 -12.60
CA ASP A 78 6.94 -1.43 -12.88
C ASP A 78 6.84 -2.37 -14.11
N GLY A 79 5.63 -2.55 -14.65
CA GLY A 79 5.40 -3.38 -15.83
C GLY A 79 5.47 -4.89 -15.58
N SER A 80 5.59 -5.32 -14.34
CA SER A 80 5.67 -6.75 -14.01
C SER A 80 4.35 -7.47 -14.23
N ARG A 81 4.42 -8.81 -14.35
CA ARG A 81 3.21 -9.63 -14.44
C ARG A 81 2.35 -9.50 -13.21
N PHE A 82 2.97 -9.40 -12.05
CA PHE A 82 2.26 -9.26 -10.79
C PHE A 82 1.45 -7.97 -10.76
N SER A 83 2.07 -6.86 -11.15
CA SER A 83 1.39 -5.56 -11.22
C SER A 83 0.22 -5.57 -12.19
N LYS A 84 0.40 -6.18 -13.36
CA LYS A 84 -0.67 -6.31 -14.36
C LYS A 84 -1.84 -7.13 -13.84
N LYS A 85 -1.54 -8.26 -13.21
CA LYS A 85 -2.59 -9.11 -12.61
C LYS A 85 -3.34 -8.40 -11.51
N LEU A 86 -2.62 -7.67 -10.68
CA LEU A 86 -3.23 -6.94 -9.58
C LEU A 86 -4.19 -5.86 -10.08
N GLN A 87 -3.82 -5.15 -11.15
CA GLN A 87 -4.67 -4.13 -11.75
C GLN A 87 -5.93 -4.73 -12.40
N GLN A 88 -5.86 -5.97 -12.87
CA GLN A 88 -6.99 -6.67 -13.46
C GLN A 88 -7.96 -7.22 -12.41
N ARG A 89 -7.48 -7.45 -11.20
CA ARG A 89 -8.30 -7.88 -10.07
C ARG A 89 -8.93 -6.66 -9.45
N GLU A 90 -10.21 -6.56 -9.41
CA GLU A 90 -10.91 -5.44 -8.79
C GLU A 90 -10.88 -5.49 -7.25
N ALA A 91 -9.82 -6.10 -6.67
CA ALA A 91 -9.71 -6.35 -5.24
C ALA A 91 -8.83 -5.33 -4.51
N MET A 92 -8.69 -4.13 -5.07
CA MET A 92 -7.92 -3.06 -4.42
C MET A 92 -8.85 -1.98 -3.88
N THR A 93 -8.57 -1.51 -2.67
CA THR A 93 -9.28 -0.40 -2.05
C THR A 93 -8.40 0.86 -2.15
N ARG A 94 -8.91 1.90 -2.75
CA ARG A 94 -8.15 3.14 -2.93
C ARG A 94 -7.99 3.86 -1.60
N VAL A 95 -6.76 4.27 -1.29
CA VAL A 95 -6.43 5.10 -0.12
C VAL A 95 -6.39 6.57 -0.52
N PHE A 96 -5.71 6.84 -1.61
CA PHE A 96 -5.72 8.20 -2.17
C PHE A 96 -5.43 8.19 -3.66
#